data_4d73434efa627bb3073fdd0498803e87
#
_entry.id   4d73434efa627bb3073fdd0498803e87
#
_cell.length_a   1.000
_cell.length_b   1.000
_cell.length_c   1.000
_cell.angle_alpha   90.00
_cell.angle_beta   90.00
_cell.angle_gamma   90.00
#
_symmetry.space_group_name_H-M   'P 1'
#
loop_
_entity.id
_entity.type
_entity.pdbx_description
1 polymer ?
#
loop_
_entity_poly.entity_id
_entity_poly.type
_entity_poly.pdbx_seq_one_letter_code
_entity_poly.pdbx_strand_id
1 'polypeptide(L)'
;MAISQAMCTSFKKEILEAKHNFLNSGGSTFKIPLYTSSASLGATTTAYTTSNEVTGTNYTAKGNSLTRVDPSTSGTTALTDFADTTWSSSTITARGALIFNEDASGDTSVLVLDFGADKSSSSGDFTIQFPTADSSNAIIRIA
;
A
#
# COMPACT_ATOMS: atom_id res chain seq x y z
N MET A 1 -1.40 -4.08 20.16
CA MET A 1 -1.51 -4.18 18.70
C MET A 1 -1.21 -2.83 18.11
N ALA A 2 -0.34 -2.78 17.13
CA ALA A 2 0.08 -1.52 16.54
C ALA A 2 0.38 -1.68 15.06
N ILE A 3 0.19 -0.59 14.33
CA ILE A 3 0.64 -0.46 12.95
C ILE A 3 1.94 0.33 12.98
N SER A 4 2.98 -0.23 12.37
CA SER A 4 4.27 0.45 12.22
C SER A 4 4.60 0.60 10.74
N GLN A 5 4.84 1.82 10.30
CA GLN A 5 5.18 2.08 8.90
C GLN A 5 6.53 1.47 8.57
N ALA A 6 6.55 0.61 7.56
CA ALA A 6 7.76 -0.08 7.13
C ALA A 6 7.59 -0.71 5.76
N MET A 7 8.69 -0.82 5.04
CA MET A 7 8.80 -1.76 3.92
C MET A 7 8.92 -3.16 4.52
N CYS A 8 8.12 -4.11 4.04
CA CYS A 8 8.11 -5.47 4.56
C CYS A 8 9.43 -6.19 4.24
N THR A 9 9.97 -6.91 5.22
CA THR A 9 11.24 -7.63 5.03
C THR A 9 11.12 -8.70 3.94
N SER A 10 9.98 -9.40 3.89
CA SER A 10 9.71 -10.37 2.83
C SER A 10 9.73 -9.74 1.43
N PHE A 11 9.17 -8.53 1.28
CA PHE A 11 9.20 -7.81 0.01
C PHE A 11 10.64 -7.54 -0.46
N LYS A 12 11.52 -7.14 0.44
CA LYS A 12 12.93 -6.87 0.10
C LYS A 12 13.62 -8.10 -0.51
N LYS A 13 13.31 -9.28 0.01
CA LYS A 13 13.80 -10.55 -0.54
C LYS A 13 13.13 -10.85 -1.89
N GLU A 14 11.81 -10.69 -1.94
CA GLU A 14 11.02 -11.03 -3.12
C GLU A 14 11.32 -10.15 -4.33
N ILE A 15 11.72 -8.90 -4.10
CA ILE A 15 12.14 -8.02 -5.20
C ILE A 15 13.42 -8.56 -5.86
N LEU A 16 14.31 -9.17 -5.09
CA LEU A 16 15.51 -9.83 -5.61
C LEU A 16 15.19 -11.13 -6.34
N GLU A 17 14.00 -11.70 -6.10
CA GLU A 17 13.48 -12.90 -6.77
C GLU A 17 12.61 -12.54 -8.00
N ALA A 18 12.49 -11.26 -8.32
CA ALA A 18 11.66 -10.74 -9.41
C ALA A 18 10.17 -11.08 -9.28
N LYS A 19 9.66 -11.17 -8.06
CA LYS A 19 8.25 -11.47 -7.80
C LYS A 19 7.32 -10.29 -7.98
N HIS A 20 7.85 -9.08 -7.92
CA HIS A 20 7.07 -7.85 -7.97
C HIS A 20 7.46 -7.02 -9.19
N ASN A 21 6.51 -6.77 -10.06
CA ASN A 21 6.71 -5.97 -11.26
C ASN A 21 5.87 -4.70 -11.17
N PHE A 22 6.53 -3.55 -11.07
CA PHE A 22 5.89 -2.25 -10.88
C PHE A 22 5.61 -1.50 -12.19
N LEU A 23 5.83 -2.12 -13.34
CA LEU A 23 5.49 -1.48 -14.62
C LEU A 23 3.99 -1.21 -14.70
N ASN A 24 3.61 -0.02 -15.16
CA ASN A 24 2.21 0.36 -15.31
C ASN A 24 1.50 -0.51 -16.36
N SER A 25 2.19 -0.89 -17.41
CA SER A 25 1.68 -1.81 -18.43
C SER A 25 2.36 -3.17 -18.29
N GLY A 26 1.57 -4.22 -18.06
CA GLY A 26 2.07 -5.59 -17.90
C GLY A 26 2.69 -5.90 -16.54
N GLY A 27 2.63 -4.97 -15.59
CA GLY A 27 3.11 -5.20 -14.23
C GLY A 27 2.10 -5.93 -13.35
N SER A 28 2.51 -6.18 -12.11
CA SER A 28 1.65 -6.82 -11.11
C SER A 28 0.49 -5.92 -10.69
N THR A 29 -0.61 -6.53 -10.23
CA THR A 29 -1.72 -5.80 -9.63
C THR A 29 -1.45 -5.61 -8.14
N PHE A 30 -1.29 -4.37 -7.71
CA PHE A 30 -1.13 -4.01 -6.30
C PHE A 30 -2.42 -3.45 -5.76
N LYS A 31 -2.76 -3.84 -4.52
CA LYS A 31 -3.95 -3.37 -3.82
C LYS A 31 -3.60 -2.76 -2.47
N ILE A 32 -4.50 -1.92 -1.96
CA ILE A 32 -4.28 -1.18 -0.72
C ILE A 32 -5.47 -1.35 0.23
N PRO A 33 -5.54 -2.45 1.00
CA PRO A 33 -6.51 -2.59 2.08
C PRO A 33 -6.21 -1.63 3.21
N LEU A 34 -7.26 -1.17 3.87
CA LEU A 34 -7.22 -0.28 5.02
C LEU A 34 -7.48 -1.05 6.30
N TYR A 35 -6.85 -0.61 7.39
CA TYR A 35 -6.91 -1.31 8.67
C TYR A 35 -7.24 -0.37 9.82
N THR A 36 -7.97 -0.93 10.81
CA THR A 36 -8.29 -0.22 12.05
C THR A 36 -7.08 -0.17 13.00
N SER A 37 -7.18 0.62 14.04
CA SER A 37 -6.14 0.73 15.07
C SER A 37 -5.87 -0.58 15.83
N SER A 38 -6.74 -1.57 15.72
CA SER A 38 -6.55 -2.89 16.34
C SER A 38 -5.64 -3.81 15.53
N ALA A 39 -5.27 -3.43 14.31
CA ALA A 39 -4.41 -4.25 13.47
C ALA A 39 -2.97 -4.27 14.01
N SER A 40 -2.28 -5.36 13.71
CA SER A 40 -0.85 -5.52 13.99
C SER A 40 -0.12 -5.74 12.67
N LEU A 41 0.50 -4.68 12.14
CA LEU A 41 1.18 -4.67 10.85
C LEU A 41 2.53 -3.96 10.98
N GLY A 42 3.52 -4.41 10.24
CA GLY A 42 4.85 -3.81 10.26
C GLY A 42 5.82 -4.53 9.33
N ALA A 43 7.11 -4.37 9.60
CA ALA A 43 8.17 -4.96 8.78
C ALA A 43 8.09 -6.49 8.66
N THR A 44 7.49 -7.16 9.63
CA THR A 44 7.36 -8.63 9.64
C THR A 44 6.08 -9.13 8.97
N THR A 45 5.22 -8.25 8.49
CA THR A 45 4.03 -8.62 7.74
C THR A 45 4.44 -9.24 6.40
N THR A 46 3.89 -10.41 6.08
CA THR A 46 4.30 -11.16 4.88
C THR A 46 3.21 -11.25 3.82
N ALA A 47 1.94 -11.03 4.19
CA ALA A 47 0.81 -11.22 3.28
C ALA A 47 -0.39 -10.39 3.72
N TYR A 48 -1.33 -10.23 2.80
CA TYR A 48 -2.65 -9.68 3.09
C TYR A 48 -3.36 -10.51 4.18
N THR A 49 -4.07 -9.83 5.04
CA THR A 49 -4.90 -10.45 6.08
C THR A 49 -6.24 -9.70 6.21
N THR A 50 -7.29 -10.43 6.51
CA THR A 50 -8.61 -9.86 6.80
C THR A 50 -8.73 -9.38 8.24
N SER A 51 -7.78 -9.75 9.11
CA SER A 51 -7.82 -9.40 10.53
C SER A 51 -7.75 -7.89 10.73
N ASN A 52 -8.79 -7.32 11.31
CA ASN A 52 -8.92 -5.88 11.57
C ASN A 52 -8.89 -5.01 10.32
N GLU A 53 -9.20 -5.58 9.16
CA GLU A 53 -9.45 -4.79 7.96
C GLU A 53 -10.71 -3.94 8.16
N VAL A 54 -10.70 -2.74 7.60
CA VAL A 54 -11.83 -1.81 7.68
C VAL A 54 -13.07 -2.41 7.02
N THR A 55 -14.23 -2.13 7.61
CA THR A 55 -15.53 -2.37 6.99
C THR A 55 -16.31 -1.06 7.00
N GLY A 56 -17.15 -0.88 6.01
CA GLY A 56 -17.97 0.33 5.94
C GLY A 56 -18.54 0.55 4.54
N THR A 57 -19.32 1.63 4.41
CA THR A 57 -19.97 1.97 3.15
C THR A 57 -18.94 2.32 2.09
N ASN A 58 -19.10 1.72 0.92
CA ASN A 58 -18.23 1.91 -0.25
C ASN A 58 -16.76 1.52 0.01
N TYR A 59 -16.55 0.56 0.89
CA TYR A 59 -15.28 -0.13 1.04
C TYR A 59 -15.47 -1.61 0.75
N THR A 60 -14.62 -2.16 -0.08
CA THR A 60 -14.60 -3.59 -0.42
C THR A 60 -13.31 -4.20 0.11
N ALA A 61 -13.40 -5.41 0.66
CA ALA A 61 -12.22 -6.15 1.14
C ALA A 61 -11.11 -6.18 0.09
N LYS A 62 -9.86 -6.13 0.54
CA LYS A 62 -8.64 -5.94 -0.25
C LYS A 62 -8.39 -4.50 -0.72
N GLY A 63 -9.35 -3.60 -0.50
CA GLY A 63 -9.21 -2.18 -0.87
C GLY A 63 -9.20 -1.92 -2.37
N ASN A 64 -8.70 -0.75 -2.75
CA ASN A 64 -8.62 -0.34 -4.15
C ASN A 64 -7.41 -0.95 -4.85
N SER A 65 -7.53 -1.16 -6.17
CA SER A 65 -6.37 -1.42 -7.01
C SER A 65 -5.60 -0.12 -7.24
N LEU A 66 -4.28 -0.19 -7.13
CA LEU A 66 -3.41 0.96 -7.31
C LEU A 66 -2.96 1.11 -8.75
N THR A 67 -2.87 2.35 -9.22
CA THR A 67 -2.25 2.67 -10.51
C THR A 67 -0.77 2.88 -10.29
N ARG A 68 0.05 2.08 -10.95
CA ARG A 68 1.51 2.13 -10.82
C ARG A 68 2.07 3.30 -11.61
N VAL A 69 3.10 3.92 -11.07
CA VAL A 69 3.99 4.84 -11.79
C VAL A 69 5.20 4.02 -12.23
N ASP A 70 5.53 4.07 -13.52
CA ASP A 70 6.63 3.27 -14.05
C ASP A 70 7.92 3.51 -13.28
N PRO A 71 8.68 2.46 -12.93
CA PRO A 71 9.99 2.62 -12.33
C PRO A 71 10.90 3.48 -13.21
N SER A 72 11.63 4.38 -12.56
CA SER A 72 12.56 5.28 -13.22
C SER A 72 13.81 5.48 -12.37
N THR A 73 14.76 6.22 -12.90
CA THR A 73 15.99 6.56 -12.18
C THR A 73 16.19 8.06 -12.11
N SER A 74 16.75 8.52 -11.00
CA SER A 74 17.20 9.89 -10.82
C SER A 74 18.58 9.81 -10.15
N GLY A 75 19.61 10.21 -10.88
CA GLY A 75 21.00 9.98 -10.43
C GLY A 75 21.25 8.49 -10.27
N THR A 76 21.66 8.08 -9.09
CA THR A 76 21.94 6.66 -8.74
C THR A 76 20.78 6.00 -7.99
N THR A 77 19.64 6.67 -7.88
CA THR A 77 18.46 6.15 -7.17
C THR A 77 17.43 5.63 -8.17
N ALA A 78 16.99 4.38 -7.99
CA ALA A 78 15.81 3.85 -8.68
C ALA A 78 14.58 4.11 -7.82
N LEU A 79 13.48 4.41 -8.47
CA LEU A 79 12.24 4.75 -7.75
C LEU A 79 11.00 4.28 -8.49
N THR A 80 9.93 4.07 -7.73
CA THR A 80 8.58 3.85 -8.25
C THR A 80 7.57 4.42 -7.25
N ASP A 81 6.34 4.63 -7.71
CA ASP A 81 5.29 5.22 -6.91
C ASP A 81 3.92 4.74 -7.39
N PHE A 82 2.87 5.27 -6.79
CA PHE A 82 1.49 5.02 -7.20
C PHE A 82 0.75 6.34 -7.33
N ALA A 83 -0.27 6.37 -8.17
CA ALA A 83 -1.22 7.48 -8.21
C ALA A 83 -2.09 7.48 -6.95
N ASP A 84 -2.59 8.64 -6.56
CA ASP A 84 -3.51 8.77 -5.45
C ASP A 84 -4.75 7.90 -5.66
N THR A 85 -5.33 7.41 -4.57
CA THR A 85 -6.49 6.54 -4.62
C THR A 85 -7.58 7.05 -3.67
N THR A 86 -8.83 6.94 -4.08
CA THR A 86 -9.98 7.50 -3.36
C THR A 86 -11.09 6.46 -3.24
N TRP A 87 -11.65 6.35 -2.03
CA TRP A 87 -12.94 5.69 -1.77
C TRP A 87 -13.99 6.78 -1.69
N SER A 88 -14.76 6.93 -2.78
CA SER A 88 -15.76 8.01 -2.90
C SER A 88 -17.02 7.69 -2.13
N SER A 89 -17.66 8.73 -1.58
CA SER A 89 -18.93 8.61 -0.84
C SER A 89 -18.88 7.52 0.24
N SER A 90 -17.73 7.40 0.91
CA SER A 90 -17.49 6.34 1.89
C SER A 90 -17.77 6.80 3.32
N THR A 91 -18.06 5.82 4.18
CA THR A 91 -18.13 6.01 5.63
C THR A 91 -17.25 4.95 6.26
N ILE A 92 -16.00 5.29 6.50
CA ILE A 92 -14.97 4.37 6.99
C ILE A 92 -14.05 5.09 7.96
N THR A 93 -13.39 4.30 8.83
CA THR A 93 -12.35 4.78 9.73
C THR A 93 -11.15 3.85 9.62
N ALA A 94 -9.97 4.42 9.36
CA ALA A 94 -8.74 3.68 9.20
C ALA A 94 -7.58 4.32 9.96
N ARG A 95 -6.69 3.48 10.50
CA ARG A 95 -5.46 3.92 11.15
C ARG A 95 -4.24 3.73 10.24
N GLY A 96 -4.31 2.82 9.30
CA GLY A 96 -3.21 2.54 8.39
C GLY A 96 -3.63 1.68 7.21
N ALA A 97 -2.66 1.30 6.39
CA ALA A 97 -2.88 0.53 5.18
C ALA A 97 -1.74 -0.45 4.93
N LEU A 98 -2.04 -1.48 4.17
CA LEU A 98 -1.06 -2.41 3.63
C LEU A 98 -1.09 -2.28 2.10
N ILE A 99 0.06 -2.32 1.46
CA ILE A 99 0.11 -2.55 0.01
C ILE A 99 0.58 -3.98 -0.20
N PHE A 100 -0.14 -4.74 -1.01
CA PHE A 100 0.22 -6.12 -1.34
C PHE A 100 0.07 -6.39 -2.84
N ASN A 101 0.74 -7.43 -3.30
CA ASN A 101 0.71 -7.87 -4.69
C ASN A 101 -0.31 -9.01 -4.84
N GLU A 102 -1.44 -8.73 -5.50
CA GLU A 102 -2.50 -9.71 -5.68
C GLU A 102 -2.13 -10.79 -6.72
N ASP A 103 -1.22 -10.48 -7.64
CA ASP A 103 -0.78 -11.43 -8.66
C ASP A 103 0.26 -12.40 -8.13
N ALA A 104 0.94 -12.08 -7.04
CA ALA A 104 1.90 -12.99 -6.42
C ALA A 104 1.15 -14.04 -5.61
N SER A 105 1.57 -15.31 -5.74
CA SER A 105 0.98 -16.40 -4.96
C SER A 105 1.07 -16.10 -3.46
N GLY A 106 -0.08 -16.14 -2.77
CA GLY A 106 -0.17 -15.86 -1.34
C GLY A 106 -0.41 -14.39 -1.01
N ASP A 107 -0.79 -13.54 -1.98
CA ASP A 107 -1.11 -12.12 -1.75
C ASP A 107 0.01 -11.43 -0.94
N THR A 108 1.25 -11.50 -1.41
CA THR A 108 2.44 -11.11 -0.65
C THR A 108 2.52 -9.61 -0.42
N SER A 109 2.88 -9.23 0.81
CA SER A 109 2.94 -7.83 1.23
C SER A 109 4.13 -7.08 0.63
N VAL A 110 3.95 -5.77 0.47
CA VAL A 110 4.99 -4.84 -0.01
C VAL A 110 5.41 -3.91 1.11
N LEU A 111 4.49 -3.10 1.60
CA LEU A 111 4.78 -2.12 2.65
C LEU A 111 3.53 -1.83 3.48
N VAL A 112 3.78 -1.27 4.67
CA VAL A 112 2.75 -0.85 5.61
C VAL A 112 2.83 0.66 5.80
N LEU A 113 1.67 1.32 5.76
CA LEU A 113 1.53 2.75 6.03
C LEU A 113 0.83 2.96 7.37
N ASP A 114 1.38 3.86 8.19
CA ASP A 114 0.76 4.29 9.44
C ASP A 114 0.31 5.75 9.28
N PHE A 115 -0.98 5.99 9.44
CA PHE A 115 -1.51 7.35 9.33
C PHE A 115 -1.28 8.20 10.59
N GLY A 116 -0.77 7.59 11.65
CA GLY A 116 -0.45 8.26 12.92
C GLY A 116 -1.67 8.53 13.81
N ALA A 117 -2.85 8.52 13.25
CA ALA A 117 -4.12 8.70 13.96
C ALA A 117 -5.24 8.08 13.13
N ASP A 118 -6.38 7.85 13.75
CA ASP A 118 -7.56 7.41 13.02
C ASP A 118 -8.01 8.51 12.05
N LYS A 119 -8.19 8.14 10.79
CA LYS A 119 -8.73 9.01 9.75
C LYS A 119 -10.10 8.47 9.35
N SER A 120 -11.05 9.36 9.17
CA SER A 120 -12.45 8.97 8.91
C SER A 120 -13.03 9.75 7.74
N SER A 121 -13.96 9.10 7.05
CA SER A 121 -14.90 9.75 6.13
C SER A 121 -16.33 9.49 6.60
N SER A 122 -17.24 10.40 6.26
CA SER A 122 -18.66 10.27 6.55
C SER A 122 -19.43 10.74 5.32
N SER A 123 -19.94 9.79 4.56
CA SER A 123 -20.61 10.04 3.26
C SER A 123 -19.77 10.96 2.36
N GLY A 124 -18.46 10.76 2.37
CA GLY A 124 -17.50 11.61 1.66
C GLY A 124 -16.32 10.81 1.16
N ASP A 125 -15.36 11.51 0.56
CA ASP A 125 -14.19 10.88 -0.01
C ASP A 125 -13.13 10.60 1.05
N PHE A 126 -12.58 9.38 1.00
CA PHE A 126 -11.39 9.00 1.76
C PHE A 126 -10.26 8.83 0.73
N THR A 127 -9.27 9.71 0.77
CA THR A 127 -8.18 9.71 -0.22
C THR A 127 -6.85 9.43 0.45
N ILE A 128 -6.06 8.53 -0.16
CA ILE A 128 -4.64 8.37 0.15
C ILE A 128 -3.86 9.09 -0.93
N GLN A 129 -3.09 10.11 -0.51
CA GLN A 129 -2.17 10.83 -1.38
C GLN A 129 -0.79 10.21 -1.28
N PHE A 130 -0.27 9.77 -2.42
CA PHE A 130 1.11 9.28 -2.48
C PHE A 130 2.07 10.45 -2.69
N PRO A 131 3.33 10.31 -2.22
CA PRO A 131 4.33 11.36 -2.40
C PRO A 131 4.67 11.57 -3.88
N THR A 132 5.40 12.65 -4.17
CA THR A 132 5.91 12.91 -5.52
C THR A 132 6.87 11.79 -5.93
N ALA A 133 6.77 11.34 -7.17
CA ALA A 133 7.62 10.28 -7.73
C ALA A 133 9.00 10.85 -8.10
N ASP A 134 9.82 11.10 -7.10
CA ASP A 134 11.19 11.61 -7.28
C ASP A 134 12.17 10.88 -6.34
N SER A 135 13.45 11.17 -6.49
CA SER A 135 14.50 10.47 -5.74
C SER A 135 14.51 10.75 -4.25
N SER A 136 13.78 11.76 -3.79
CA SER A 136 13.71 12.13 -2.37
C SER A 136 12.42 11.71 -1.70
N ASN A 137 11.33 11.55 -2.44
CA ASN A 137 10.00 11.42 -1.89
C ASN A 137 9.24 10.15 -2.30
N ALA A 138 9.56 9.54 -3.45
CA ALA A 138 8.83 8.38 -3.95
C ALA A 138 8.62 7.30 -2.88
N ILE A 139 7.47 6.60 -2.95
CA ILE A 139 7.08 5.63 -1.93
C ILE A 139 8.06 4.46 -1.81
N ILE A 140 8.69 4.06 -2.91
CA ILE A 140 9.74 3.03 -2.95
C ILE A 140 10.95 3.59 -3.67
N ARG A 141 12.10 3.55 -2.98
CA ARG A 141 13.39 4.02 -3.51
C ARG A 141 14.48 3.02 -3.19
N ILE A 142 15.36 2.81 -4.15
CA ILE A 142 16.56 2.00 -3.98
C ILE A 142 17.73 2.92 -4.34
N ALA A 143 18.45 3.36 -3.32
CA ALA A 143 19.56 4.30 -3.45
C ALA A 143 20.89 3.55 -3.55
#